data_b1c2615c68f6fae3b6d93a0fb103f9bd
#
_entry.id   b1c2615c68f6fae3b6d93a0fb103f9bd
#
_cell.length_a   1.000
_cell.length_b   1.000
_cell.length_c   1.000
_cell.angle_alpha   90.00
_cell.angle_beta   90.00
_cell.angle_gamma   90.00
#
_symmetry.space_group_name_H-M   'P 1'
#
loop_
_entity.id
_entity.type
_entity.pdbx_description
1 polymer ?
#
loop_
_entity_poly.entity_id
_entity_poly.type
_entity_poly.pdbx_seq_one_letter_code
_entity_poly.pdbx_strand_id
1 'polypeptide(L)'
;MRYIFHISLLFLFSTLYSSRCIENIEVNLWGQCYSINETFKLNVSGSGLTGSIPLEIGQLTNLYSIDLSNNRLSGEIPAEIGNLHKLDFLYLQDNELSGEIPVEIGNLKDLDRLFLSSNQLSGSIPKSIKNLQDLKYLYLFKNNLSGTIPSEIGELINLFKLDLSSNFFSGEIPLTIGNLVNLNSLRLFNNNLDGDIPLAIYNLNKIEFLFLHNNDFENINKIDLEKIPSLINVKITD
;
A
#
# COMPACT_ATOMS: atom_id res chain seq x y z
N MET A 1 -39.65 -32.45 -57.72
CA MET A 1 -38.32 -32.06 -57.13
C MET A 1 -38.50 -30.78 -56.35
N ARG A 2 -38.61 -30.86 -55.06
CA ARG A 2 -38.59 -29.71 -54.12
C ARG A 2 -37.55 -30.02 -53.08
N TYR A 3 -36.40 -29.38 -53.15
CA TYR A 3 -35.40 -29.41 -52.13
C TYR A 3 -35.80 -28.42 -51.06
N ILE A 4 -36.11 -28.90 -49.84
CA ILE A 4 -36.36 -28.13 -48.67
C ILE A 4 -34.95 -27.94 -47.99
N PHE A 5 -34.46 -26.73 -48.00
CA PHE A 5 -33.28 -26.34 -47.25
C PHE A 5 -33.63 -26.30 -45.75
N HIS A 6 -33.18 -27.28 -45.00
CA HIS A 6 -33.06 -27.17 -43.55
C HIS A 6 -31.84 -26.32 -43.24
N ILE A 7 -32.05 -25.03 -43.05
CA ILE A 7 -31.08 -24.18 -42.39
C ILE A 7 -31.18 -24.51 -40.91
N SER A 8 -30.18 -25.23 -40.40
CA SER A 8 -30.05 -25.55 -38.98
C SER A 8 -29.83 -24.27 -38.20
N LEU A 9 -30.78 -23.97 -37.33
CA LEU A 9 -30.74 -22.92 -36.30
C LEU A 9 -29.79 -23.36 -35.18
N LEU A 10 -28.48 -23.31 -35.44
CA LEU A 10 -27.42 -23.76 -34.53
C LEU A 10 -26.41 -22.65 -34.22
N PHE A 11 -26.89 -21.39 -34.20
CA PHE A 11 -26.08 -20.27 -33.78
C PHE A 11 -26.94 -19.29 -32.97
N LEU A 12 -27.19 -19.55 -31.71
CA LEU A 12 -27.62 -18.52 -30.72
C LEU A 12 -27.74 -19.08 -29.29
N PHE A 13 -26.76 -19.87 -28.83
CA PHE A 13 -26.63 -20.18 -27.40
C PHE A 13 -25.17 -20.16 -26.93
N SER A 14 -24.46 -19.08 -27.30
CA SER A 14 -23.12 -18.82 -26.76
C SER A 14 -23.03 -17.44 -26.09
N THR A 15 -24.09 -17.02 -25.40
CA THR A 15 -24.05 -15.82 -24.61
C THR A 15 -24.81 -16.06 -23.31
N LEU A 16 -24.13 -15.77 -22.20
CA LEU A 16 -24.68 -15.72 -20.85
C LEU A 16 -24.66 -17.02 -20.02
N TYR A 17 -23.55 -17.75 -20.00
CA TYR A 17 -23.11 -18.34 -18.76
C TYR A 17 -22.10 -17.35 -18.16
N SER A 18 -22.55 -16.27 -17.56
CA SER A 18 -21.89 -15.68 -16.42
C SER A 18 -21.85 -16.80 -15.38
N SER A 19 -20.69 -17.42 -15.20
CA SER A 19 -20.51 -18.44 -14.17
C SER A 19 -20.91 -17.82 -12.84
N ARG A 20 -22.12 -18.14 -12.34
CA ARG A 20 -22.51 -17.72 -11.00
C ARG A 20 -21.58 -18.49 -10.06
N CYS A 21 -20.78 -17.75 -9.32
CA CYS A 21 -19.97 -18.36 -8.27
C CYS A 21 -20.88 -19.12 -7.29
N ILE A 22 -20.37 -20.20 -6.75
CA ILE A 22 -21.13 -21.06 -5.82
C ILE A 22 -21.25 -20.31 -4.49
N GLU A 23 -22.48 -19.99 -4.11
CA GLU A 23 -22.78 -19.23 -2.89
C GLU A 23 -22.15 -19.89 -1.66
N ASN A 24 -21.54 -19.08 -0.78
CA ASN A 24 -20.82 -19.49 0.43
C ASN A 24 -19.60 -20.41 0.22
N ILE A 25 -19.20 -20.67 -1.03
CA ILE A 25 -18.01 -21.45 -1.39
C ILE A 25 -17.03 -20.59 -2.19
N GLU A 26 -17.57 -19.70 -3.04
CA GLU A 26 -16.79 -18.85 -3.94
C GLU A 26 -17.24 -17.40 -3.85
N VAL A 27 -16.33 -16.49 -4.11
CA VAL A 27 -16.61 -15.06 -4.30
C VAL A 27 -16.30 -14.62 -5.71
N ASN A 28 -17.10 -13.70 -6.24
CA ASN A 28 -16.84 -13.08 -7.53
C ASN A 28 -15.96 -11.85 -7.36
N LEU A 29 -14.78 -11.85 -7.96
CA LEU A 29 -13.94 -10.68 -8.08
C LEU A 29 -13.71 -10.41 -9.57
N TRP A 30 -14.18 -9.24 -10.06
CA TRP A 30 -14.06 -8.80 -11.45
C TRP A 30 -14.52 -9.85 -12.49
N GLY A 31 -15.60 -10.58 -12.19
CA GLY A 31 -16.18 -11.59 -13.09
C GLY A 31 -15.54 -12.97 -13.00
N GLN A 32 -14.55 -13.18 -12.14
CA GLN A 32 -13.93 -14.46 -11.87
C GLN A 32 -14.28 -14.98 -10.47
N CYS A 33 -14.53 -16.28 -10.37
CA CYS A 33 -14.84 -16.94 -9.09
C CYS A 33 -13.59 -17.44 -8.40
N TYR A 34 -13.48 -17.17 -7.11
CA TYR A 34 -12.37 -17.59 -6.24
C TYR A 34 -12.93 -18.37 -5.05
N SER A 35 -12.36 -19.55 -4.78
CA SER A 35 -12.75 -20.35 -3.63
C SER A 35 -12.39 -19.66 -2.31
N ILE A 36 -13.36 -19.52 -1.40
CA ILE A 36 -13.16 -18.89 -0.08
C ILE A 36 -12.11 -19.66 0.72
N ASN A 37 -12.14 -20.99 0.66
CA ASN A 37 -11.28 -21.82 1.50
C ASN A 37 -9.94 -22.16 0.88
N GLU A 38 -9.82 -22.13 -0.46
CA GLU A 38 -8.64 -22.61 -1.18
C GLU A 38 -7.84 -21.50 -1.87
N THR A 39 -8.29 -20.24 -1.77
CA THR A 39 -7.54 -19.11 -2.32
C THR A 39 -6.56 -18.57 -1.27
N PHE A 40 -5.28 -18.88 -1.43
CA PHE A 40 -4.20 -18.45 -0.54
C PHE A 40 -3.39 -17.29 -1.10
N LYS A 41 -3.41 -17.10 -2.42
CA LYS A 41 -2.72 -16.02 -3.12
C LYS A 41 -3.60 -15.51 -4.26
N LEU A 42 -3.73 -14.19 -4.36
CA LEU A 42 -4.41 -13.51 -5.45
C LEU A 42 -3.38 -12.65 -6.20
N ASN A 43 -3.03 -13.04 -7.42
CA ASN A 43 -2.15 -12.24 -8.27
C ASN A 43 -2.83 -12.00 -9.61
N VAL A 44 -3.25 -10.75 -9.82
CA VAL A 44 -3.84 -10.24 -11.06
C VAL A 44 -3.17 -8.91 -11.47
N SER A 45 -1.88 -8.79 -11.13
CA SER A 45 -1.06 -7.65 -11.52
C SER A 45 -1.01 -7.50 -13.05
N GLY A 46 -1.12 -6.26 -13.54
CA GLY A 46 -1.03 -5.95 -14.95
C GLY A 46 -2.13 -6.56 -15.83
N SER A 47 -3.25 -6.97 -15.23
CA SER A 47 -4.36 -7.65 -15.94
C SER A 47 -5.35 -6.69 -16.61
N GLY A 48 -5.12 -5.38 -16.52
CA GLY A 48 -6.00 -4.35 -17.08
C GLY A 48 -7.31 -4.19 -16.32
N LEU A 49 -7.36 -4.60 -15.05
CA LEU A 49 -8.55 -4.45 -14.20
C LEU A 49 -8.95 -2.98 -14.05
N THR A 50 -10.25 -2.74 -14.04
CA THR A 50 -10.88 -1.43 -13.85
C THR A 50 -11.98 -1.48 -12.80
N GLY A 51 -12.46 -0.31 -12.35
CA GLY A 51 -13.48 -0.20 -11.31
C GLY A 51 -12.89 -0.37 -9.91
N SER A 52 -13.74 -0.60 -8.92
CA SER A 52 -13.33 -0.71 -7.53
C SER A 52 -12.79 -2.10 -7.15
N ILE A 53 -12.07 -2.16 -6.05
CA ILE A 53 -11.77 -3.43 -5.37
C ILE A 53 -13.08 -3.92 -4.73
N PRO A 54 -13.59 -5.12 -5.11
CA PRO A 54 -14.84 -5.63 -4.55
C PRO A 54 -14.73 -5.89 -3.04
N LEU A 55 -15.77 -5.55 -2.28
CA LEU A 55 -15.84 -5.77 -0.82
C LEU A 55 -15.70 -7.26 -0.48
N GLU A 56 -16.15 -8.11 -1.38
CA GLU A 56 -16.10 -9.57 -1.26
C GLU A 56 -14.67 -10.11 -1.13
N ILE A 57 -13.63 -9.32 -1.47
CA ILE A 57 -12.23 -9.69 -1.25
C ILE A 57 -11.96 -10.06 0.21
N GLY A 58 -12.64 -9.37 1.15
CA GLY A 58 -12.52 -9.63 2.58
C GLY A 58 -13.05 -10.99 3.04
N GLN A 59 -13.74 -11.74 2.17
CA GLN A 59 -14.18 -13.10 2.46
C GLN A 59 -13.09 -14.16 2.24
N LEU A 60 -12.02 -13.80 1.47
CA LEU A 60 -10.90 -14.70 1.18
C LEU A 60 -9.89 -14.75 2.35
N THR A 61 -10.36 -15.11 3.53
CA THR A 61 -9.60 -15.00 4.79
C THR A 61 -8.36 -15.89 4.91
N ASN A 62 -8.13 -16.76 3.92
CA ASN A 62 -6.91 -17.56 3.82
C ASN A 62 -5.81 -16.92 2.96
N LEU A 63 -6.06 -15.74 2.38
CA LEU A 63 -5.04 -15.02 1.62
C LEU A 63 -3.87 -14.61 2.51
N TYR A 64 -2.66 -14.98 2.08
CA TYR A 64 -1.41 -14.45 2.61
C TYR A 64 -0.74 -13.44 1.65
N SER A 65 -1.17 -13.39 0.38
CA SER A 65 -0.59 -12.48 -0.61
C SER A 65 -1.65 -11.98 -1.58
N ILE A 66 -1.71 -10.65 -1.74
CA ILE A 66 -2.53 -9.96 -2.74
C ILE A 66 -1.60 -9.10 -3.60
N ASP A 67 -1.67 -9.30 -4.92
CA ASP A 67 -1.02 -8.43 -5.90
C ASP A 67 -2.02 -7.98 -6.97
N LEU A 68 -2.49 -6.74 -6.79
CA LEU A 68 -3.39 -6.02 -7.71
C LEU A 68 -2.65 -4.88 -8.42
N SER A 69 -1.33 -4.81 -8.33
CA SER A 69 -0.51 -3.73 -8.87
C SER A 69 -0.63 -3.58 -10.39
N ASN A 70 -0.26 -2.40 -10.90
CA ASN A 70 -0.20 -2.14 -12.34
C ASN A 70 -1.54 -2.39 -13.06
N ASN A 71 -2.64 -1.90 -12.51
CA ASN A 71 -3.97 -1.95 -13.08
C ASN A 71 -4.55 -0.52 -13.22
N ARG A 72 -5.86 -0.40 -13.44
CA ARG A 72 -6.61 0.87 -13.43
C ARG A 72 -7.75 0.79 -12.41
N LEU A 73 -7.47 0.18 -11.26
CA LEU A 73 -8.43 0.10 -10.17
C LEU A 73 -8.64 1.48 -9.58
N SER A 74 -9.89 1.85 -9.32
CA SER A 74 -10.30 3.16 -8.82
C SER A 74 -11.22 3.04 -7.60
N GLY A 75 -11.58 4.17 -6.99
CA GLY A 75 -12.34 4.19 -5.74
C GLY A 75 -11.48 3.87 -4.54
N GLU A 76 -12.10 3.54 -3.43
CA GLU A 76 -11.45 3.38 -2.13
C GLU A 76 -10.87 1.98 -1.94
N ILE A 77 -9.88 1.86 -1.06
CA ILE A 77 -9.46 0.57 -0.51
C ILE A 77 -10.55 0.14 0.48
N PRO A 78 -11.24 -0.99 0.26
CA PRO A 78 -12.34 -1.39 1.13
C PRO A 78 -11.87 -1.74 2.54
N ALA A 79 -12.65 -1.36 3.55
CA ALA A 79 -12.37 -1.68 4.96
C ALA A 79 -12.28 -3.20 5.20
N GLU A 80 -12.98 -3.97 4.39
CA GLU A 80 -13.00 -5.43 4.42
C GLU A 80 -11.63 -6.07 4.15
N ILE A 81 -10.66 -5.30 3.59
CA ILE A 81 -9.27 -5.76 3.48
C ILE A 81 -8.72 -6.13 4.87
N GLY A 82 -9.17 -5.43 5.92
CA GLY A 82 -8.77 -5.68 7.29
C GLY A 82 -9.24 -7.02 7.88
N ASN A 83 -10.10 -7.78 7.16
CA ASN A 83 -10.51 -9.13 7.55
C ASN A 83 -9.46 -10.20 7.21
N LEU A 84 -8.47 -9.83 6.40
CA LEU A 84 -7.46 -10.76 5.87
C LEU A 84 -6.28 -10.91 6.83
N HIS A 85 -6.53 -11.38 8.04
CA HIS A 85 -5.57 -11.39 9.15
C HIS A 85 -4.28 -12.18 8.88
N LYS A 86 -4.27 -13.08 7.88
CA LYS A 86 -3.09 -13.87 7.47
C LYS A 86 -2.26 -13.20 6.38
N LEU A 87 -2.63 -11.95 5.99
CA LEU A 87 -1.98 -11.27 4.89
C LEU A 87 -0.58 -10.82 5.27
N ASP A 88 0.41 -11.32 4.52
CA ASP A 88 1.83 -10.98 4.62
C ASP A 88 2.23 -9.92 3.57
N PHE A 89 1.61 -9.97 2.37
CA PHE A 89 1.94 -9.08 1.27
C PHE A 89 0.69 -8.43 0.68
N LEU A 90 0.65 -7.08 0.67
CA LEU A 90 -0.38 -6.29 0.01
C LEU A 90 0.25 -5.33 -0.99
N TYR A 91 0.07 -5.62 -2.29
CA TYR A 91 0.56 -4.81 -3.41
C TYR A 91 -0.60 -4.21 -4.17
N LEU A 92 -0.81 -2.90 -4.02
CA LEU A 92 -1.84 -2.11 -4.71
C LEU A 92 -1.22 -0.95 -5.52
N GLN A 93 0.10 -0.88 -5.63
CA GLN A 93 0.80 0.21 -6.30
C GLN A 93 0.46 0.30 -7.79
N ASP A 94 0.64 1.50 -8.36
CA ASP A 94 0.41 1.80 -9.76
C ASP A 94 -1.04 1.48 -10.20
N ASN A 95 -1.99 2.18 -9.54
CA ASN A 95 -3.44 2.15 -9.80
C ASN A 95 -4.01 3.59 -9.73
N GLU A 96 -5.34 3.72 -9.76
CA GLU A 96 -6.08 4.98 -9.64
C GLU A 96 -6.90 5.02 -8.33
N LEU A 97 -6.47 4.29 -7.28
CA LEU A 97 -7.15 4.20 -6.00
C LEU A 97 -7.16 5.57 -5.31
N SER A 98 -8.28 5.93 -4.70
CA SER A 98 -8.52 7.22 -4.05
C SER A 98 -9.13 7.04 -2.66
N GLY A 99 -9.47 8.14 -1.99
CA GLY A 99 -9.97 8.10 -0.61
C GLY A 99 -8.85 7.89 0.40
N GLU A 100 -9.19 7.54 1.62
CA GLU A 100 -8.26 7.38 2.73
C GLU A 100 -7.72 5.95 2.83
N ILE A 101 -6.58 5.78 3.48
CA ILE A 101 -6.11 4.46 3.92
C ILE A 101 -7.04 4.01 5.06
N PRO A 102 -7.79 2.92 4.93
CA PRO A 102 -8.76 2.52 5.93
C PRO A 102 -8.08 2.17 7.26
N VAL A 103 -8.71 2.53 8.39
CA VAL A 103 -8.17 2.25 9.73
C VAL A 103 -8.03 0.76 9.99
N GLU A 104 -8.81 -0.05 9.30
CA GLU A 104 -8.82 -1.52 9.34
C GLU A 104 -7.54 -2.14 8.79
N ILE A 105 -6.70 -1.36 8.05
CA ILE A 105 -5.37 -1.82 7.65
C ILE A 105 -4.54 -2.28 8.86
N GLY A 106 -4.75 -1.64 10.02
CA GLY A 106 -4.09 -2.02 11.27
C GLY A 106 -4.50 -3.38 11.85
N ASN A 107 -5.46 -4.08 11.24
CA ASN A 107 -5.85 -5.45 11.62
C ASN A 107 -4.92 -6.50 10.99
N LEU A 108 -4.13 -6.13 9.99
CA LEU A 108 -3.24 -7.02 9.23
C LEU A 108 -1.91 -7.24 9.97
N LYS A 109 -1.95 -7.85 11.14
CA LYS A 109 -0.80 -7.91 12.07
C LYS A 109 0.42 -8.64 11.52
N ASP A 110 0.20 -9.60 10.62
CA ASP A 110 1.25 -10.41 10.01
C ASP A 110 1.90 -9.71 8.78
N LEU A 111 1.45 -8.47 8.43
CA LEU A 111 1.85 -7.80 7.21
C LEU A 111 3.34 -7.39 7.24
N ASP A 112 4.13 -7.94 6.31
CA ASP A 112 5.54 -7.61 6.05
C ASP A 112 5.67 -6.44 5.05
N ARG A 113 4.80 -6.38 4.02
CA ARG A 113 4.87 -5.39 2.94
C ARG A 113 3.54 -4.73 2.65
N LEU A 114 3.52 -3.41 2.73
CA LEU A 114 2.40 -2.56 2.35
C LEU A 114 2.84 -1.59 1.25
N PHE A 115 2.46 -1.89 -0.01
CA PHE A 115 2.80 -1.07 -1.18
C PHE A 115 1.54 -0.44 -1.76
N LEU A 116 1.36 0.86 -1.50
CA LEU A 116 0.24 1.68 -1.96
C LEU A 116 0.70 2.83 -2.87
N SER A 117 1.97 2.86 -3.25
CA SER A 117 2.56 3.96 -4.02
C SER A 117 1.91 4.17 -5.40
N SER A 118 2.07 5.35 -5.97
CA SER A 118 1.53 5.69 -7.31
C SER A 118 0.03 5.41 -7.41
N ASN A 119 -0.75 6.09 -6.56
CA ASN A 119 -2.20 6.11 -6.51
C ASN A 119 -2.68 7.56 -6.30
N GLN A 120 -3.96 7.75 -5.98
CA GLN A 120 -4.57 9.04 -5.67
C GLN A 120 -5.09 9.08 -4.22
N LEU A 121 -4.50 8.27 -3.32
CA LEU A 121 -4.91 8.18 -1.92
C LEU A 121 -4.72 9.54 -1.22
N SER A 122 -5.64 9.89 -0.35
CA SER A 122 -5.69 11.16 0.37
C SER A 122 -5.87 10.98 1.88
N GLY A 123 -6.02 12.07 2.62
CA GLY A 123 -6.12 12.01 4.07
C GLY A 123 -4.78 11.71 4.73
N SER A 124 -4.80 11.18 5.94
CA SER A 124 -3.61 10.94 6.76
C SER A 124 -3.28 9.45 6.89
N ILE A 125 -2.05 9.15 7.30
CA ILE A 125 -1.70 7.78 7.73
C ILE A 125 -2.50 7.47 9.01
N PRO A 126 -3.32 6.41 9.03
CA PRO A 126 -4.12 6.09 10.20
C PRO A 126 -3.25 5.65 11.38
N LYS A 127 -3.63 6.07 12.59
CA LYS A 127 -2.89 5.71 13.81
C LYS A 127 -2.84 4.20 14.08
N SER A 128 -3.77 3.44 13.51
CA SER A 128 -3.78 1.98 13.56
C SER A 128 -2.58 1.34 12.86
N ILE A 129 -1.81 2.12 12.07
CA ILE A 129 -0.57 1.65 11.42
C ILE A 129 0.41 1.03 12.43
N LYS A 130 0.42 1.53 13.67
CA LYS A 130 1.26 1.01 14.75
C LYS A 130 1.04 -0.48 15.06
N ASN A 131 -0.12 -1.03 14.70
CA ASN A 131 -0.45 -2.42 14.97
C ASN A 131 0.26 -3.40 14.03
N LEU A 132 0.87 -2.91 12.92
CA LEU A 132 1.58 -3.70 11.92
C LEU A 132 3.00 -4.03 12.40
N GLN A 133 3.10 -4.81 13.46
CA GLN A 133 4.38 -5.02 14.17
C GLN A 133 5.42 -5.80 13.35
N ASP A 134 4.99 -6.58 12.34
CA ASP A 134 5.89 -7.33 11.45
C ASP A 134 6.29 -6.55 10.19
N LEU A 135 5.77 -5.30 10.03
CA LEU A 135 5.97 -4.51 8.81
C LEU A 135 7.44 -4.13 8.62
N LYS A 136 8.00 -4.52 7.46
CA LYS A 136 9.37 -4.17 7.04
C LYS A 136 9.42 -3.15 5.91
N TYR A 137 8.41 -3.12 5.05
CA TYR A 137 8.39 -2.24 3.89
C TYR A 137 7.07 -1.46 3.81
N LEU A 138 7.15 -0.15 3.98
CA LEU A 138 6.01 0.77 3.84
C LEU A 138 6.28 1.75 2.71
N TYR A 139 5.57 1.58 1.57
CA TYR A 139 5.68 2.44 0.41
C TYR A 139 4.36 3.14 0.12
N LEU A 140 4.31 4.45 0.42
CA LEU A 140 3.15 5.32 0.20
C LEU A 140 3.47 6.46 -0.78
N PHE A 141 4.63 6.44 -1.42
CA PHE A 141 5.10 7.55 -2.27
C PHE A 141 4.19 7.80 -3.48
N LYS A 142 4.21 9.05 -4.01
CA LYS A 142 3.36 9.46 -5.14
C LYS A 142 1.88 9.19 -4.89
N ASN A 143 1.33 9.89 -3.89
CA ASN A 143 -0.08 9.94 -3.54
C ASN A 143 -0.48 11.38 -3.21
N ASN A 144 -1.71 11.58 -2.73
CA ASN A 144 -2.23 12.86 -2.24
C ASN A 144 -2.37 12.86 -0.71
N LEU A 145 -1.57 12.05 -0.01
CA LEU A 145 -1.61 11.96 1.45
C LEU A 145 -1.16 13.27 2.09
N SER A 146 -1.77 13.64 3.21
CA SER A 146 -1.57 14.93 3.89
C SER A 146 -1.60 14.80 5.41
N GLY A 147 -1.57 15.93 6.12
CA GLY A 147 -1.47 15.94 7.57
C GLY A 147 -0.05 15.65 8.05
N THR A 148 0.11 15.31 9.32
CA THR A 148 1.41 15.04 9.92
C THR A 148 1.80 13.58 9.79
N ILE A 149 3.10 13.29 9.79
CA ILE A 149 3.59 11.92 9.98
C ILE A 149 3.27 11.53 11.44
N PRO A 150 2.40 10.52 11.67
CA PRO A 150 1.99 10.19 13.03
C PRO A 150 3.15 9.61 13.85
N SER A 151 3.22 9.99 15.14
CA SER A 151 4.24 9.45 16.06
C SER A 151 4.19 7.93 16.18
N GLU A 152 3.05 7.34 15.92
CA GLU A 152 2.77 5.90 15.87
C GLU A 152 3.62 5.15 14.84
N ILE A 153 4.18 5.85 13.83
CA ILE A 153 5.12 5.25 12.88
C ILE A 153 6.36 4.69 13.58
N GLY A 154 6.79 5.35 14.65
CA GLY A 154 7.94 4.92 15.44
C GLY A 154 7.72 3.65 16.27
N GLU A 155 6.50 3.10 16.29
CA GLU A 155 6.20 1.81 16.91
C GLU A 155 6.48 0.63 15.98
N LEU A 156 6.76 0.89 14.67
CA LEU A 156 7.09 -0.12 13.66
C LEU A 156 8.57 -0.51 13.71
N ILE A 157 9.01 -1.07 14.83
CA ILE A 157 10.45 -1.31 15.13
C ILE A 157 11.14 -2.26 14.16
N ASN A 158 10.38 -3.07 13.41
CA ASN A 158 10.89 -3.98 12.38
C ASN A 158 11.02 -3.32 11.00
N LEU A 159 10.63 -2.03 10.88
CA LEU A 159 10.63 -1.34 9.58
C LEU A 159 12.06 -1.21 9.04
N PHE A 160 12.22 -1.69 7.80
CA PHE A 160 13.48 -1.66 7.05
C PHE A 160 13.51 -0.54 6.01
N LYS A 161 12.37 -0.27 5.36
CA LYS A 161 12.25 0.84 4.41
C LYS A 161 10.94 1.60 4.61
N LEU A 162 11.07 2.93 4.70
CA LEU A 162 9.97 3.88 4.75
C LEU A 162 10.09 4.87 3.59
N ASP A 163 9.12 4.87 2.69
CA ASP A 163 9.04 5.83 1.61
C ASP A 163 7.67 6.54 1.60
N LEU A 164 7.67 7.80 2.05
CA LEU A 164 6.51 8.70 2.07
C LEU A 164 6.68 9.84 1.06
N SER A 165 7.67 9.77 0.18
CA SER A 165 8.02 10.86 -0.73
C SER A 165 6.91 11.21 -1.71
N SER A 166 6.94 12.45 -2.22
CA SER A 166 5.97 12.93 -3.21
C SER A 166 4.52 12.78 -2.73
N ASN A 167 4.23 13.44 -1.63
CA ASN A 167 2.93 13.60 -1.00
C ASN A 167 2.77 15.05 -0.51
N PHE A 168 1.81 15.32 0.37
CA PHE A 168 1.53 16.63 0.98
C PHE A 168 1.64 16.59 2.52
N PHE A 169 2.51 15.72 3.05
CA PHE A 169 2.74 15.69 4.51
C PHE A 169 3.32 17.01 4.98
N SER A 170 2.87 17.49 6.15
CA SER A 170 3.27 18.75 6.75
C SER A 170 3.62 18.57 8.23
N GLY A 171 4.14 19.63 8.87
CA GLY A 171 4.62 19.58 10.24
C GLY A 171 5.94 18.84 10.38
N GLU A 172 6.34 18.59 11.61
CA GLU A 172 7.66 18.07 11.95
C GLU A 172 7.79 16.55 11.71
N ILE A 173 9.01 16.08 11.48
CA ILE A 173 9.34 14.65 11.59
C ILE A 173 9.21 14.28 13.08
N PRO A 174 8.37 13.28 13.44
CA PRO A 174 8.16 12.92 14.83
C PRO A 174 9.46 12.38 15.49
N LEU A 175 9.72 12.76 16.74
CA LEU A 175 10.89 12.29 17.50
C LEU A 175 10.97 10.75 17.55
N THR A 176 9.83 10.08 17.51
CA THR A 176 9.71 8.62 17.53
C THR A 176 10.32 7.95 16.29
N ILE A 177 10.65 8.71 15.23
CA ILE A 177 11.39 8.18 14.07
C ILE A 177 12.69 7.50 14.49
N GLY A 178 13.35 8.01 15.56
CA GLY A 178 14.57 7.45 16.09
C GLY A 178 14.43 6.05 16.74
N ASN A 179 13.20 5.57 16.93
CA ASN A 179 12.94 4.22 17.44
C ASN A 179 13.10 3.14 16.35
N LEU A 180 13.15 3.55 15.08
CA LEU A 180 13.21 2.65 13.91
C LEU A 180 14.66 2.16 13.68
N VAL A 181 15.24 1.52 14.69
CA VAL A 181 16.67 1.11 14.70
C VAL A 181 17.06 0.12 13.60
N ASN A 182 16.08 -0.50 12.94
CA ASN A 182 16.29 -1.39 11.81
C ASN A 182 16.16 -0.70 10.44
N LEU A 183 15.82 0.61 10.44
CA LEU A 183 15.57 1.35 9.21
C LEU A 183 16.86 1.52 8.41
N ASN A 184 16.83 1.04 7.16
CA ASN A 184 17.91 1.17 6.18
C ASN A 184 17.68 2.35 5.21
N SER A 185 16.43 2.64 4.90
CA SER A 185 16.07 3.74 3.99
C SER A 185 14.90 4.56 4.50
N LEU A 186 15.12 5.87 4.60
CA LEU A 186 14.10 6.88 4.92
C LEU A 186 14.00 7.88 3.77
N ARG A 187 12.82 7.93 3.12
CA ARG A 187 12.55 8.84 2.02
C ARG A 187 11.31 9.68 2.34
N LEU A 188 11.52 10.97 2.54
CA LEU A 188 10.48 11.95 2.87
C LEU A 188 10.48 13.13 1.88
N PHE A 189 11.30 13.09 0.83
CA PHE A 189 11.47 14.19 -0.12
C PHE A 189 10.16 14.55 -0.87
N ASN A 190 10.08 15.79 -1.36
CA ASN A 190 8.89 16.30 -2.06
C ASN A 190 7.63 16.20 -1.17
N ASN A 191 7.64 16.89 -0.03
CA ASN A 191 6.53 17.08 0.88
C ASN A 191 6.50 18.55 1.36
N ASN A 192 5.66 18.84 2.35
CA ASN A 192 5.55 20.15 3.01
C ASN A 192 5.98 20.05 4.48
N LEU A 193 6.95 19.16 4.78
CA LEU A 193 7.46 18.99 6.15
C LEU A 193 8.27 20.23 6.56
N ASP A 194 8.10 20.65 7.81
CA ASP A 194 8.71 21.85 8.35
C ASP A 194 9.44 21.59 9.70
N GLY A 195 9.84 22.66 10.38
CA GLY A 195 10.55 22.58 11.63
C GLY A 195 11.98 22.01 11.52
N ASP A 196 12.51 21.59 12.65
CA ASP A 196 13.87 21.04 12.71
C ASP A 196 13.89 19.53 12.36
N ILE A 197 14.94 19.09 11.66
CA ILE A 197 15.20 17.64 11.57
C ILE A 197 15.59 17.14 12.96
N PRO A 198 14.85 16.17 13.54
CA PRO A 198 15.05 15.77 14.91
C PRO A 198 16.40 15.06 15.13
N LEU A 199 17.10 15.40 16.21
CA LEU A 199 18.35 14.72 16.57
C LEU A 199 18.18 13.21 16.81
N ALA A 200 16.96 12.75 17.03
CA ALA A 200 16.61 11.34 17.12
C ALA A 200 17.01 10.54 15.86
N ILE A 201 17.22 11.22 14.71
CA ILE A 201 17.70 10.58 13.48
C ILE A 201 19.08 9.91 13.67
N TYR A 202 19.90 10.39 14.62
CA TYR A 202 21.19 9.78 14.96
C TYR A 202 21.07 8.38 15.58
N ASN A 203 19.88 7.98 16.06
CA ASN A 203 19.62 6.64 16.58
C ASN A 203 19.46 5.60 15.46
N LEU A 204 19.32 6.04 14.21
CA LEU A 204 19.13 5.16 13.06
C LEU A 204 20.45 4.53 12.60
N ASN A 205 20.99 3.63 13.42
CA ASN A 205 22.33 3.08 13.25
C ASN A 205 22.54 2.21 11.98
N LYS A 206 21.44 1.85 11.27
CA LYS A 206 21.46 1.05 10.04
C LYS A 206 21.04 1.84 8.80
N ILE A 207 20.81 3.16 8.94
CA ILE A 207 20.35 4.00 7.83
C ILE A 207 21.47 4.19 6.80
N GLU A 208 21.23 3.74 5.57
CA GLU A 208 22.13 3.91 4.42
C GLU A 208 21.65 4.98 3.46
N PHE A 209 20.32 5.16 3.37
CA PHE A 209 19.66 6.04 2.41
C PHE A 209 18.75 7.04 3.13
N LEU A 210 19.12 8.33 3.10
CA LEU A 210 18.38 9.41 3.74
C LEU A 210 18.07 10.52 2.73
N PHE A 211 16.81 10.65 2.32
CA PHE A 211 16.36 11.63 1.35
C PHE A 211 15.25 12.50 1.95
N LEU A 212 15.57 13.76 2.27
CA LEU A 212 14.69 14.72 2.94
C LEU A 212 14.46 15.99 2.13
N HIS A 213 15.11 16.16 0.99
CA HIS A 213 15.08 17.38 0.16
C HIS A 213 13.66 17.73 -0.34
N ASN A 214 13.51 18.96 -0.86
CA ASN A 214 12.23 19.50 -1.28
C ASN A 214 11.18 19.41 -0.16
N ASN A 215 11.51 20.02 0.98
CA ASN A 215 10.68 20.26 2.15
C ASN A 215 11.04 21.62 2.75
N ASP A 216 10.31 22.08 3.76
CA ASP A 216 10.46 23.39 4.38
C ASP A 216 11.24 23.32 5.71
N PHE A 217 12.19 22.37 5.85
CA PHE A 217 12.94 22.20 7.11
C PHE A 217 13.77 23.42 7.46
N GLU A 218 13.73 23.77 8.76
CA GLU A 218 14.59 24.77 9.35
C GLU A 218 15.95 24.15 9.76
N ASN A 219 16.96 24.99 9.93
CA ASN A 219 18.23 24.61 10.58
C ASN A 219 18.93 23.34 10.04
N ILE A 220 18.75 23.05 8.75
CA ILE A 220 19.38 21.90 8.07
C ILE A 220 20.89 21.81 8.35
N ASN A 221 21.56 22.96 8.46
CA ASN A 221 23.00 23.07 8.72
C ASN A 221 23.42 22.59 10.13
N LYS A 222 22.47 22.32 11.03
CA LYS A 222 22.75 21.76 12.36
C LYS A 222 22.89 20.24 12.37
N ILE A 223 22.53 19.57 11.29
CA ILE A 223 22.63 18.12 11.18
C ILE A 223 24.06 17.74 10.84
N ASP A 224 24.69 17.06 11.77
CA ASP A 224 26.04 16.51 11.66
C ASP A 224 25.95 15.07 11.10
N LEU A 225 26.11 14.92 9.79
CA LEU A 225 26.00 13.62 9.11
C LEU A 225 27.14 12.65 9.48
N GLU A 226 28.27 13.15 10.03
CA GLU A 226 29.36 12.30 10.50
C GLU A 226 28.93 11.44 11.71
N LYS A 227 27.86 11.85 12.40
CA LYS A 227 27.24 11.07 13.48
C LYS A 227 26.41 9.89 13.01
N ILE A 228 26.24 9.73 11.71
CA ILE A 228 25.50 8.60 11.09
C ILE A 228 26.45 7.86 10.15
N PRO A 229 27.39 7.08 10.68
CA PRO A 229 28.48 6.48 9.87
C PRO A 229 27.99 5.42 8.87
N SER A 230 26.75 4.96 8.98
CA SER A 230 26.15 4.01 8.03
C SER A 230 25.66 4.64 6.73
N LEU A 231 25.58 5.99 6.63
CA LEU A 231 25.05 6.65 5.44
C LEU A 231 25.95 6.40 4.21
N ILE A 232 25.30 5.89 3.15
CA ILE A 232 25.91 5.70 1.81
C ILE A 232 25.46 6.80 0.86
N ASN A 233 24.17 7.16 0.93
CA ASN A 233 23.59 8.16 0.05
C ASN A 233 22.63 9.06 0.83
N VAL A 234 22.89 10.36 0.77
CA VAL A 234 22.13 11.36 1.50
C VAL A 234 21.82 12.56 0.63
N LYS A 235 20.57 13.03 0.67
CA LYS A 235 20.18 14.31 0.11
C LYS A 235 19.18 14.97 1.06
N ILE A 236 19.59 16.06 1.70
CA ILE A 236 18.78 16.81 2.69
C ILE A 236 18.30 18.13 2.10
N THR A 237 19.14 18.78 1.30
CA THR A 237 18.83 20.05 0.62
C THR A 237 18.53 19.83 -0.86
N ASP A 238 17.98 20.83 -1.50
CA ASP A 238 17.69 20.90 -2.95
C ASP A 238 18.95 21.00 -3.81
#